data_ebb7d663eb3666cdea1b02a80c7a3067
#
_entry.id   ebb7d663eb3666cdea1b02a80c7a3067
#
_cell.length_a   1.000
_cell.length_b   1.000
_cell.length_c   1.000
_cell.angle_alpha   90.00
_cell.angle_beta   90.00
_cell.angle_gamma   90.00
#
_symmetry.space_group_name_H-M   'P 1'
#
loop_
_entity.id
_entity.type
_entity.pdbx_description
1 polymer ?
#
loop_
_entity_poly.entity_id
_entity_poly.type
_entity_poly.pdbx_seq_one_letter_code
_entity_poly.pdbx_strand_id
1 'polypeptide(L)'
;MRPNKIINSSMDQTPKNPVLVILAFIAIYVIWGSTYLLNKIAVTELDPFMLAAIRFVVSGSLIFIIAKISGRSIAITKKQAVNTAIAGFLFLSFGNGVVVWALRYVDTSLAALEISSQPLIVLLLMRIFQRKKISPMSLLGVFLGFIGIYLLVSQKSVLNQENSILGMVMIFFCMVSWASASLFVGKADLPKNFFVNTGYQMIFGGSILAIASLIIGEEWTNPVEWSFKVQWAMVLLVIFGSIIAFTSFNYLLKVVSPEKVATNTYVNPIIALLMGWYFLHEQITLQSIIASAVLLTGVFFVNTKKQLVLFNRFRSKKNPLK
;
A
#
# COMPACT_ATOMS: atom_id res chain seq x y z
N MET A 1 -15.75 -39.01 28.18
CA MET A 1 -14.96 -37.84 27.73
C MET A 1 -14.65 -37.98 26.23
N ARG A 2 -15.28 -37.17 25.38
CA ARG A 2 -15.03 -37.18 23.94
C ARG A 2 -13.99 -36.12 23.64
N PRO A 3 -12.93 -36.37 22.83
CA PRO A 3 -11.94 -35.35 22.51
C PRO A 3 -12.54 -34.33 21.53
N ASN A 4 -12.42 -33.04 21.88
CA ASN A 4 -12.75 -31.92 21.04
C ASN A 4 -11.99 -31.99 19.72
N LYS A 5 -12.70 -32.23 18.62
CA LYS A 5 -12.20 -31.99 17.25
C LYS A 5 -12.00 -30.46 17.07
N ILE A 6 -10.75 -30.02 17.16
CA ILE A 6 -10.32 -28.72 16.65
C ILE A 6 -10.54 -28.77 15.15
N ILE A 7 -11.58 -28.10 14.70
CA ILE A 7 -11.86 -27.88 13.28
C ILE A 7 -10.81 -26.91 12.79
N ASN A 8 -9.73 -27.45 12.23
CA ASN A 8 -8.84 -26.72 11.33
C ASN A 8 -9.62 -26.45 10.03
N SER A 9 -10.41 -25.39 9.99
CA SER A 9 -10.90 -24.85 8.73
C SER A 9 -9.75 -24.07 8.05
N SER A 10 -8.79 -24.78 7.47
CA SER A 10 -8.00 -24.26 6.37
C SER A 10 -9.00 -23.94 5.26
N MET A 11 -9.32 -22.66 5.09
CA MET A 11 -10.08 -22.18 3.94
C MET A 11 -9.25 -22.44 2.68
N ASP A 12 -9.44 -23.60 2.09
CA ASP A 12 -9.07 -23.91 0.72
C ASP A 12 -10.13 -23.25 -0.19
N GLN A 13 -10.07 -21.92 -0.26
CA GLN A 13 -10.90 -21.15 -1.18
C GLN A 13 -10.20 -21.15 -2.51
N THR A 14 -10.48 -22.14 -3.34
CA THR A 14 -10.25 -22.04 -4.79
C THR A 14 -10.96 -20.79 -5.27
N PRO A 15 -10.28 -19.86 -5.93
CA PRO A 15 -10.90 -18.62 -6.41
C PRO A 15 -12.04 -19.00 -7.36
N LYS A 16 -13.24 -18.47 -7.10
CA LYS A 16 -14.44 -18.72 -7.94
C LYS A 16 -14.24 -18.32 -9.40
N ASN A 17 -13.31 -17.43 -9.68
CA ASN A 17 -12.94 -17.02 -11.04
C ASN A 17 -11.44 -16.70 -11.12
N PRO A 18 -10.60 -17.62 -11.63
CA PRO A 18 -9.16 -17.43 -11.71
C PRO A 18 -8.75 -16.26 -12.62
N VAL A 19 -9.54 -15.98 -13.67
CA VAL A 19 -9.28 -14.84 -14.58
C VAL A 19 -9.41 -13.52 -13.83
N LEU A 20 -10.45 -13.37 -13.03
CA LEU A 20 -10.67 -12.15 -12.24
C LEU A 20 -9.55 -11.93 -11.21
N VAL A 21 -9.03 -13.01 -10.61
CA VAL A 21 -7.87 -12.94 -9.69
C VAL A 21 -6.63 -12.47 -10.43
N ILE A 22 -6.35 -13.01 -11.61
CA ILE A 22 -5.20 -12.60 -12.43
C ILE A 22 -5.33 -11.13 -12.83
N LEU A 23 -6.50 -10.70 -13.33
CA LEU A 23 -6.74 -9.32 -13.70
C LEU A 23 -6.59 -8.37 -12.51
N ALA A 24 -7.06 -8.78 -11.32
CA ALA A 24 -6.91 -7.99 -10.10
C ALA A 24 -5.43 -7.87 -9.68
N PHE A 25 -4.61 -8.91 -9.83
CA PHE A 25 -3.16 -8.82 -9.61
C PHE A 25 -2.49 -7.90 -10.62
N ILE A 26 -2.80 -8.01 -11.91
CA ILE A 26 -2.29 -7.10 -12.94
C ILE A 26 -2.65 -5.65 -12.59
N ALA A 27 -3.90 -5.40 -12.18
CA ALA A 27 -4.34 -4.07 -11.77
C ALA A 27 -3.48 -3.50 -10.62
N ILE A 28 -3.28 -4.25 -9.52
CA ILE A 28 -2.48 -3.73 -8.39
C ILE A 28 -0.98 -3.66 -8.70
N TYR A 29 -0.47 -4.47 -9.62
CA TYR A 29 0.95 -4.43 -10.00
C TYR A 29 1.26 -3.25 -10.90
N VAL A 30 0.52 -3.13 -12.01
CA VAL A 30 0.83 -2.13 -13.05
C VAL A 30 0.25 -0.78 -12.68
N ILE A 31 -1.03 -0.74 -12.31
CA ILE A 31 -1.72 0.53 -12.05
C ILE A 31 -1.14 1.23 -10.82
N TRP A 32 -0.96 0.53 -9.69
CA TRP A 32 -0.38 1.19 -8.52
C TRP A 32 1.08 1.60 -8.71
N GLY A 33 1.87 0.81 -9.46
CA GLY A 33 3.21 1.23 -9.85
C GLY A 33 3.23 2.53 -10.65
N SER A 34 2.23 2.74 -11.52
CA SER A 34 2.10 3.98 -12.30
C SER A 34 1.51 5.16 -11.52
N THR A 35 0.81 4.93 -10.41
CA THR A 35 0.21 6.03 -9.63
C THR A 35 1.25 6.97 -9.01
N TYR A 36 2.47 6.53 -8.77
CA TYR A 36 3.56 7.40 -8.30
C TYR A 36 3.84 8.51 -9.32
N LEU A 37 4.00 8.15 -10.60
CA LEU A 37 4.16 9.10 -11.69
C LEU A 37 2.97 10.06 -11.79
N LEU A 38 1.75 9.54 -11.80
CA LEU A 38 0.54 10.36 -11.94
C LEU A 38 0.38 11.34 -10.78
N ASN A 39 0.63 10.91 -9.55
CA ASN A 39 0.62 11.80 -8.38
C ASN A 39 1.72 12.85 -8.47
N LYS A 40 2.95 12.48 -8.91
CA LYS A 40 4.06 13.42 -9.07
C LYS A 40 3.73 14.51 -10.10
N ILE A 41 3.11 14.12 -11.22
CA ILE A 41 2.62 15.08 -12.23
C ILE A 41 1.55 16.00 -11.62
N ALA A 42 0.57 15.45 -10.92
CA ALA A 42 -0.54 16.25 -10.40
C ALA A 42 -0.10 17.20 -9.28
N VAL A 43 0.83 16.79 -8.41
CA VAL A 43 1.30 17.61 -7.28
C VAL A 43 2.23 18.75 -7.68
N THR A 44 2.59 18.86 -8.97
CA THR A 44 3.32 20.04 -9.48
C THR A 44 2.44 21.28 -9.55
N GLU A 45 1.13 21.12 -9.69
CA GLU A 45 0.17 22.23 -9.79
C GLU A 45 -0.87 22.22 -8.66
N LEU A 46 -1.16 21.05 -8.10
CA LEU A 46 -2.20 20.89 -7.09
C LEU A 46 -1.62 20.69 -5.71
N ASP A 47 -2.29 21.22 -4.72
CA ASP A 47 -1.97 20.96 -3.34
C ASP A 47 -2.28 19.50 -2.97
N PRO A 48 -1.40 18.84 -2.16
CA PRO A 48 -1.42 17.39 -1.99
C PRO A 48 -2.71 16.83 -1.40
N PHE A 49 -3.24 17.48 -0.37
CA PHE A 49 -4.45 16.99 0.31
C PHE A 49 -5.69 17.32 -0.50
N MET A 50 -5.74 18.49 -1.14
CA MET A 50 -6.80 18.84 -2.08
C MET A 50 -6.87 17.83 -3.23
N LEU A 51 -5.70 17.54 -3.87
CA LEU A 51 -5.58 16.52 -4.91
C LEU A 51 -6.14 15.17 -4.46
N ALA A 52 -5.65 14.67 -3.30
CA ALA A 52 -6.05 13.37 -2.78
C ALA A 52 -7.52 13.37 -2.33
N ALA A 53 -8.02 14.46 -1.78
CA ALA A 53 -9.43 14.62 -1.40
C ALA A 53 -10.36 14.51 -2.62
N ILE A 54 -10.11 15.32 -3.67
CA ILE A 54 -10.90 15.27 -4.91
C ILE A 54 -10.86 13.86 -5.50
N ARG A 55 -9.66 13.29 -5.62
CA ARG A 55 -9.47 11.94 -6.15
C ARG A 55 -10.33 10.92 -5.42
N PHE A 56 -10.30 10.87 -4.08
CA PHE A 56 -11.02 9.84 -3.33
C PHE A 56 -12.51 10.12 -3.20
N VAL A 57 -12.94 11.37 -3.01
CA VAL A 57 -14.36 11.71 -2.94
C VAL A 57 -15.04 11.41 -4.28
N VAL A 58 -14.45 11.81 -5.40
CA VAL A 58 -14.99 11.53 -6.73
C VAL A 58 -15.03 10.02 -6.98
N SER A 59 -13.96 9.30 -6.67
CA SER A 59 -13.92 7.83 -6.84
C SER A 59 -14.95 7.11 -5.99
N GLY A 60 -15.10 7.48 -4.72
CA GLY A 60 -16.08 6.89 -3.81
C GLY A 60 -17.52 7.18 -4.26
N SER A 61 -17.79 8.41 -4.73
CA SER A 61 -19.09 8.80 -5.27
C SER A 61 -19.44 7.99 -6.52
N LEU A 62 -18.49 7.84 -7.45
CA LEU A 62 -18.68 7.01 -8.65
C LEU A 62 -18.93 5.54 -8.29
N ILE A 63 -18.21 4.99 -7.30
CA ILE A 63 -18.46 3.64 -6.78
C ILE A 63 -19.89 3.50 -6.26
N PHE A 64 -20.42 4.47 -5.51
CA PHE A 64 -21.80 4.41 -5.03
C PHE A 64 -22.84 4.56 -6.13
N ILE A 65 -22.59 5.41 -7.12
CA ILE A 65 -23.45 5.52 -8.32
C ILE A 65 -23.50 4.17 -9.02
N ILE A 66 -22.35 3.55 -9.32
CA ILE A 66 -22.26 2.24 -9.97
C ILE A 66 -22.94 1.16 -9.12
N ALA A 67 -22.74 1.16 -7.80
CA ALA A 67 -23.37 0.21 -6.89
C ALA A 67 -24.91 0.31 -6.95
N LYS A 68 -25.45 1.54 -6.93
CA LYS A 68 -26.88 1.81 -7.01
C LYS A 68 -27.49 1.37 -8.34
N ILE A 69 -26.85 1.74 -9.46
CA ILE A 69 -27.27 1.33 -10.81
C ILE A 69 -27.25 -0.20 -10.96
N SER A 70 -26.27 -0.86 -10.31
CA SER A 70 -26.15 -2.32 -10.30
C SER A 70 -27.11 -3.01 -9.31
N GLY A 71 -28.06 -2.30 -8.71
CA GLY A 71 -29.04 -2.84 -7.75
C GLY A 71 -28.43 -3.30 -6.41
N ARG A 72 -27.20 -2.89 -6.08
CA ARG A 72 -26.53 -3.27 -4.83
C ARG A 72 -26.93 -2.33 -3.70
N SER A 73 -27.25 -2.91 -2.54
CA SER A 73 -27.47 -2.11 -1.33
C SER A 73 -26.17 -1.47 -0.88
N ILE A 74 -26.22 -0.17 -0.60
CA ILE A 74 -25.13 0.61 0.02
C ILE A 74 -25.34 0.75 1.52
N ALA A 75 -26.40 0.19 2.11
CA ALA A 75 -26.66 0.29 3.53
C ALA A 75 -25.58 -0.39 4.36
N ILE A 76 -25.15 0.27 5.42
CA ILE A 76 -24.17 -0.24 6.39
C ILE A 76 -24.64 0.05 7.81
N THR A 77 -24.16 -0.73 8.76
CA THR A 77 -24.42 -0.49 10.19
C THR A 77 -23.56 0.67 10.70
N LYS A 78 -23.97 1.30 11.82
CA LYS A 78 -23.18 2.35 12.47
C LYS A 78 -21.75 1.86 12.81
N LYS A 79 -21.61 0.60 13.24
CA LYS A 79 -20.32 -0.01 13.54
C LYS A 79 -19.45 -0.14 12.28
N GLN A 80 -20.04 -0.57 11.16
CA GLN A 80 -19.35 -0.65 9.88
C GLN A 80 -18.95 0.73 9.37
N ALA A 81 -19.79 1.76 9.55
CA ALA A 81 -19.45 3.14 9.19
C ALA A 81 -18.22 3.64 9.95
N VAL A 82 -18.17 3.45 11.27
CA VAL A 82 -17.00 3.83 12.09
C VAL A 82 -15.75 3.05 11.66
N ASN A 83 -15.87 1.73 11.48
CA ASN A 83 -14.72 0.90 11.08
C ASN A 83 -14.21 1.25 9.67
N THR A 84 -15.09 1.55 8.72
CA THR A 84 -14.68 2.00 7.38
C THR A 84 -14.07 3.40 7.41
N ALA A 85 -14.53 4.29 8.29
CA ALA A 85 -13.93 5.61 8.48
C ALA A 85 -12.49 5.50 9.04
N ILE A 86 -12.28 4.63 10.05
CA ILE A 86 -10.94 4.35 10.59
C ILE A 86 -10.04 3.75 9.50
N ALA A 87 -10.54 2.76 8.74
CA ALA A 87 -9.79 2.16 7.66
C ALA A 87 -9.47 3.19 6.55
N GLY A 88 -10.44 4.03 6.19
CA GLY A 88 -10.27 5.12 5.21
C GLY A 88 -9.24 6.14 5.66
N PHE A 89 -9.26 6.55 6.93
CA PHE A 89 -8.24 7.42 7.49
C PHE A 89 -6.85 6.79 7.39
N LEU A 90 -6.69 5.56 7.89
CA LEU A 90 -5.38 4.91 7.96
C LEU A 90 -4.82 4.57 6.57
N PHE A 91 -5.64 4.09 5.63
CA PHE A 91 -5.19 3.76 4.28
C PHE A 91 -5.06 4.98 3.38
N LEU A 92 -6.09 5.84 3.35
CA LEU A 92 -6.23 6.83 2.30
C LEU A 92 -5.88 8.24 2.76
N SER A 93 -6.34 8.67 3.94
CA SER A 93 -6.02 10.02 4.40
C SER A 93 -4.55 10.10 4.81
N PHE A 94 -4.14 9.33 5.80
CA PHE A 94 -2.77 9.36 6.28
C PHE A 94 -1.85 8.49 5.40
N GLY A 95 -2.23 7.25 5.11
CA GLY A 95 -1.39 6.29 4.38
C GLY A 95 -1.14 6.65 2.92
N ASN A 96 -2.04 7.37 2.23
CA ASN A 96 -1.87 7.79 0.84
C ASN A 96 -1.75 9.31 0.69
N GLY A 97 -2.56 10.10 1.38
CA GLY A 97 -2.53 11.56 1.27
C GLY A 97 -1.15 12.14 1.63
N VAL A 98 -0.54 11.65 2.71
CA VAL A 98 0.81 12.09 3.11
C VAL A 98 1.88 11.57 2.15
N VAL A 99 1.70 10.40 1.48
CA VAL A 99 2.59 9.99 0.37
C VAL A 99 2.52 10.98 -0.78
N VAL A 100 1.32 11.43 -1.16
CA VAL A 100 1.16 12.45 -2.21
C VAL A 100 1.92 13.73 -1.84
N TRP A 101 1.86 14.14 -0.59
CA TRP A 101 2.64 15.29 -0.11
C TRP A 101 4.15 15.01 -0.18
N ALA A 102 4.61 13.85 0.28
CA ALA A 102 6.03 13.47 0.26
C ALA A 102 6.62 13.50 -1.17
N LEU A 103 5.81 13.21 -2.20
CA LEU A 103 6.25 13.27 -3.60
C LEU A 103 6.62 14.68 -4.08
N ARG A 104 6.36 15.74 -3.31
CA ARG A 104 6.95 17.07 -3.56
C ARG A 104 8.45 17.08 -3.31
N TYR A 105 8.93 16.25 -2.38
CA TYR A 105 10.30 16.25 -1.86
C TYR A 105 11.14 15.08 -2.34
N VAL A 106 10.53 13.99 -2.82
CA VAL A 106 11.25 12.79 -3.25
C VAL A 106 10.84 12.37 -4.66
N ASP A 107 11.75 11.65 -5.31
CA ASP A 107 11.50 11.04 -6.62
C ASP A 107 10.53 9.86 -6.51
N THR A 108 9.82 9.59 -7.60
CA THR A 108 8.81 8.52 -7.65
C THR A 108 9.42 7.14 -7.44
N SER A 109 10.60 6.93 -8.00
CA SER A 109 11.39 5.70 -7.85
C SER A 109 11.82 5.47 -6.40
N LEU A 110 12.31 6.51 -5.71
CA LEU A 110 12.71 6.43 -4.31
C LEU A 110 11.52 6.16 -3.39
N ALA A 111 10.40 6.87 -3.59
CA ALA A 111 9.17 6.66 -2.83
C ALA A 111 8.65 5.22 -2.97
N ALA A 112 8.59 4.69 -4.21
CA ALA A 112 8.13 3.35 -4.48
C ALA A 112 9.06 2.27 -3.88
N LEU A 113 10.38 2.50 -3.93
CA LEU A 113 11.37 1.61 -3.32
C LEU A 113 11.25 1.58 -1.79
N GLU A 114 11.10 2.73 -1.15
CA GLU A 114 10.89 2.79 0.29
C GLU A 114 9.60 2.08 0.70
N ILE A 115 8.49 2.33 -0.01
CA ILE A 115 7.20 1.68 0.24
C ILE A 115 7.28 0.15 0.00
N SER A 116 8.19 -0.34 -0.82
CA SER A 116 8.38 -1.78 -0.99
C SER A 116 8.85 -2.49 0.30
N SER A 117 9.37 -1.75 1.28
CA SER A 117 9.70 -2.26 2.61
C SER A 117 8.45 -2.48 3.51
N GLN A 118 7.26 -2.13 3.07
CA GLN A 118 5.99 -2.32 3.77
C GLN A 118 5.85 -3.67 4.51
N PRO A 119 6.21 -4.84 3.92
CA PRO A 119 6.12 -6.12 4.61
C PRO A 119 6.99 -6.21 5.87
N LEU A 120 8.11 -5.47 5.94
CA LEU A 120 8.97 -5.41 7.13
C LEU A 120 8.22 -4.74 8.27
N ILE A 121 7.55 -3.62 7.99
CA ILE A 121 6.74 -2.87 8.97
C ILE A 121 5.58 -3.74 9.46
N VAL A 122 4.85 -4.40 8.55
CA VAL A 122 3.77 -5.32 8.91
C VAL A 122 4.28 -6.41 9.86
N LEU A 123 5.43 -7.03 9.57
CA LEU A 123 6.02 -8.07 10.41
C LEU A 123 6.36 -7.56 11.81
N LEU A 124 6.96 -6.36 11.90
CA LEU A 124 7.30 -5.72 13.17
C LEU A 124 6.04 -5.43 13.99
N LEU A 125 5.00 -4.85 13.38
CA LEU A 125 3.72 -4.60 14.05
C LEU A 125 3.03 -5.89 14.50
N MET A 126 3.08 -6.97 13.70
CA MET A 126 2.58 -8.28 14.11
C MET A 126 3.36 -8.85 15.31
N ARG A 127 4.66 -8.57 15.40
CA ARG A 127 5.47 -8.97 16.57
C ARG A 127 5.04 -8.20 17.81
N ILE A 128 4.84 -6.89 17.69
CA ILE A 128 4.48 -6.01 18.81
C ILE A 128 3.05 -6.29 19.28
N PHE A 129 2.06 -6.22 18.39
CA PHE A 129 0.63 -6.25 18.74
C PHE A 129 0.05 -7.67 18.86
N GLN A 130 0.56 -8.63 18.09
CA GLN A 130 0.06 -10.00 18.09
C GLN A 130 1.00 -11.00 18.76
N ARG A 131 2.16 -10.53 19.26
CA ARG A 131 3.22 -11.34 19.86
C ARG A 131 3.67 -12.51 18.98
N LYS A 132 3.49 -12.41 17.66
CA LYS A 132 3.86 -13.45 16.70
C LYS A 132 5.39 -13.60 16.69
N LYS A 133 5.88 -14.85 16.81
CA LYS A 133 7.32 -15.12 16.75
C LYS A 133 7.85 -14.80 15.34
N ILE A 134 8.94 -14.06 15.26
CA ILE A 134 9.64 -13.79 14.02
C ILE A 134 10.56 -14.98 13.72
N SER A 135 10.52 -15.50 12.50
CA SER A 135 11.42 -16.56 12.08
C SER A 135 12.84 -16.01 11.89
N PRO A 136 13.90 -16.83 12.06
CA PRO A 136 15.27 -16.38 11.78
C PRO A 136 15.44 -15.83 10.36
N MET A 137 14.73 -16.42 9.39
CA MET A 137 14.72 -15.98 8.00
C MET A 137 14.09 -14.60 7.84
N SER A 138 12.97 -14.37 8.52
CA SER A 138 12.33 -13.04 8.53
C SER A 138 13.21 -12.01 9.23
N LEU A 139 13.96 -12.40 10.27
CA LEU A 139 14.90 -11.49 10.94
C LEU A 139 16.05 -11.08 10.00
N LEU A 140 16.61 -12.02 9.25
CA LEU A 140 17.58 -11.73 8.19
C LEU A 140 16.99 -10.77 7.15
N GLY A 141 15.72 -11.01 6.73
CA GLY A 141 15.01 -10.14 5.81
C GLY A 141 14.86 -8.71 6.36
N VAL A 142 14.51 -8.56 7.63
CA VAL A 142 14.44 -7.24 8.31
C VAL A 142 15.81 -6.54 8.30
N PHE A 143 16.87 -7.27 8.62
CA PHE A 143 18.24 -6.71 8.62
C PHE A 143 18.66 -6.22 7.21
N LEU A 144 18.44 -7.03 6.18
CA LEU A 144 18.69 -6.63 4.79
C LEU A 144 17.82 -5.43 4.38
N GLY A 145 16.56 -5.39 4.82
CA GLY A 145 15.67 -4.26 4.58
C GLY A 145 16.23 -2.95 5.16
N PHE A 146 16.73 -2.96 6.39
CA PHE A 146 17.40 -1.79 6.98
C PHE A 146 18.65 -1.36 6.21
N ILE A 147 19.47 -2.31 5.74
CA ILE A 147 20.63 -2.00 4.89
C ILE A 147 20.17 -1.37 3.58
N GLY A 148 19.13 -1.92 2.93
CA GLY A 148 18.59 -1.38 1.69
C GLY A 148 18.05 0.04 1.84
N ILE A 149 17.29 0.33 2.91
CA ILE A 149 16.81 1.68 3.22
C ILE A 149 18.00 2.62 3.49
N TYR A 150 18.99 2.20 4.28
CA TYR A 150 20.18 2.99 4.54
C TYR A 150 20.92 3.37 3.25
N LEU A 151 21.10 2.41 2.33
CA LEU A 151 21.71 2.65 1.03
C LEU A 151 20.88 3.62 0.17
N LEU A 152 19.55 3.58 0.25
CA LEU A 152 18.68 4.52 -0.47
C LEU A 152 18.83 5.94 0.08
N VAL A 153 18.77 6.11 1.39
CA VAL A 153 18.82 7.44 2.06
C VAL A 153 20.20 8.08 1.94
N SER A 154 21.27 7.26 1.97
CA SER A 154 22.66 7.75 1.94
C SER A 154 23.16 8.20 0.56
N GLN A 155 22.29 8.21 -0.48
CA GLN A 155 22.67 8.70 -1.79
C GLN A 155 22.88 10.22 -1.78
N LYS A 156 23.97 10.68 -2.43
CA LYS A 156 24.25 12.12 -2.55
C LYS A 156 23.11 12.90 -3.22
N SER A 157 22.45 12.32 -4.21
CA SER A 157 21.28 12.92 -4.87
C SER A 157 20.14 13.15 -3.90
N VAL A 158 19.89 12.20 -2.98
CA VAL A 158 18.85 12.31 -1.94
C VAL A 158 19.25 13.34 -0.88
N LEU A 159 20.51 13.30 -0.40
CA LEU A 159 20.99 14.20 0.65
C LEU A 159 21.07 15.66 0.19
N ASN A 160 21.31 15.89 -1.10
CA ASN A 160 21.41 17.23 -1.67
C ASN A 160 20.05 17.82 -2.10
N GLN A 161 19.01 17.01 -2.18
CA GLN A 161 17.66 17.46 -2.53
C GLN A 161 17.00 18.05 -1.27
N GLU A 162 16.50 19.28 -1.39
CA GLU A 162 15.85 19.97 -0.30
C GLU A 162 14.66 19.18 0.23
N ASN A 163 14.58 19.04 1.54
CA ASN A 163 13.52 18.33 2.27
C ASN A 163 13.33 16.83 1.89
N SER A 164 14.25 16.21 1.14
CA SER A 164 14.09 14.79 0.76
C SER A 164 14.03 13.85 1.97
N ILE A 165 14.83 14.11 3.01
CA ILE A 165 14.78 13.34 4.27
C ILE A 165 13.41 13.48 4.95
N LEU A 166 12.82 14.68 4.95
CA LEU A 166 11.47 14.90 5.45
C LEU A 166 10.47 14.06 4.66
N GLY A 167 10.54 14.06 3.33
CA GLY A 167 9.69 13.24 2.47
C GLY A 167 9.80 11.74 2.79
N MET A 168 11.01 11.22 2.99
CA MET A 168 11.22 9.82 3.37
C MET A 168 10.67 9.49 4.77
N VAL A 169 10.86 10.37 5.74
CA VAL A 169 10.24 10.22 7.08
C VAL A 169 8.71 10.21 6.98
N MET A 170 8.13 11.07 6.15
CA MET A 170 6.68 11.06 5.89
C MET A 170 6.23 9.72 5.32
N ILE A 171 6.93 9.17 4.33
CA ILE A 171 6.63 7.87 3.72
C ILE A 171 6.73 6.74 4.76
N PHE A 172 7.74 6.76 5.63
CA PHE A 172 7.87 5.80 6.73
C PHE A 172 6.61 5.77 7.62
N PHE A 173 6.11 6.93 8.05
CA PHE A 173 4.89 6.99 8.85
C PHE A 173 3.64 6.55 8.06
N CYS A 174 3.57 6.84 6.76
CA CYS A 174 2.53 6.30 5.88
C CYS A 174 2.54 4.78 5.86
N MET A 175 3.71 4.16 5.77
CA MET A 175 3.84 2.70 5.83
C MET A 175 3.37 2.13 7.17
N VAL A 176 3.68 2.78 8.28
CA VAL A 176 3.18 2.38 9.62
C VAL A 176 1.66 2.48 9.67
N SER A 177 1.08 3.55 9.14
CA SER A 177 -0.37 3.72 9.05
C SER A 177 -1.03 2.63 8.20
N TRP A 178 -0.50 2.39 7.00
CA TRP A 178 -1.01 1.34 6.10
C TRP A 178 -0.90 -0.07 6.70
N ALA A 179 0.21 -0.37 7.37
CA ALA A 179 0.38 -1.64 8.07
C ALA A 179 -0.63 -1.81 9.21
N SER A 180 -0.85 -0.73 9.98
CA SER A 180 -1.85 -0.70 11.06
C SER A 180 -3.26 -0.91 10.51
N ALA A 181 -3.61 -0.25 9.40
CA ALA A 181 -4.85 -0.45 8.69
C ALA A 181 -5.04 -1.91 8.25
N SER A 182 -4.00 -2.51 7.67
CA SER A 182 -4.03 -3.90 7.21
C SER A 182 -4.29 -4.89 8.35
N LEU A 183 -3.72 -4.64 9.54
CA LEU A 183 -3.98 -5.44 10.74
C LEU A 183 -5.39 -5.19 11.32
N PHE A 184 -5.86 -3.94 11.26
CA PHE A 184 -7.18 -3.53 11.73
C PHE A 184 -8.30 -4.16 10.90
N VAL A 185 -8.25 -4.03 9.56
CA VAL A 185 -9.32 -4.53 8.67
C VAL A 185 -9.44 -6.06 8.70
N GLY A 186 -8.36 -6.76 9.06
CA GLY A 186 -8.38 -8.21 9.25
C GLY A 186 -9.26 -8.69 10.42
N LYS A 187 -9.65 -7.78 11.34
CA LYS A 187 -10.47 -8.07 12.52
C LYS A 187 -11.74 -7.22 12.61
N ALA A 188 -11.82 -6.13 11.87
CA ALA A 188 -12.92 -5.19 11.93
C ALA A 188 -14.18 -5.73 11.23
N ASP A 189 -15.35 -5.39 11.78
CA ASP A 189 -16.61 -5.60 11.11
C ASP A 189 -16.77 -4.55 10.00
N LEU A 190 -16.61 -4.99 8.76
CA LEU A 190 -16.66 -4.18 7.55
C LEU A 190 -17.76 -4.66 6.61
N PRO A 191 -18.28 -3.82 5.70
CA PRO A 191 -19.28 -4.22 4.71
C PRO A 191 -18.85 -5.47 3.94
N LYS A 192 -19.76 -6.46 3.85
CA LYS A 192 -19.48 -7.74 3.17
C LYS A 192 -19.18 -7.55 1.68
N ASN A 193 -19.82 -6.57 1.05
CA ASN A 193 -19.54 -6.22 -0.33
C ASN A 193 -18.27 -5.36 -0.37
N PHE A 194 -17.19 -5.90 -0.97
CA PHE A 194 -15.90 -5.22 -1.06
C PHE A 194 -15.96 -3.91 -1.86
N PHE A 195 -16.86 -3.81 -2.86
CA PHE A 195 -17.06 -2.62 -3.66
C PHE A 195 -17.68 -1.49 -2.84
N VAL A 196 -18.72 -1.80 -2.06
CA VAL A 196 -19.35 -0.85 -1.13
C VAL A 196 -18.36 -0.45 -0.02
N ASN A 197 -17.60 -1.41 0.54
CA ASN A 197 -16.55 -1.14 1.52
C ASN A 197 -15.50 -0.15 0.97
N THR A 198 -15.05 -0.35 -0.27
CA THR A 198 -14.12 0.56 -0.96
C THR A 198 -14.71 1.96 -1.10
N GLY A 199 -15.97 2.09 -1.53
CA GLY A 199 -16.65 3.37 -1.66
C GLY A 199 -16.69 4.15 -0.35
N TYR A 200 -17.06 3.50 0.77
CA TYR A 200 -17.06 4.14 2.09
C TYR A 200 -15.68 4.54 2.57
N GLN A 201 -14.66 3.68 2.40
CA GLN A 201 -13.28 4.04 2.75
C GLN A 201 -12.82 5.28 1.98
N MET A 202 -13.16 5.37 0.68
CA MET A 202 -12.81 6.53 -0.16
C MET A 202 -13.56 7.79 0.25
N ILE A 203 -14.86 7.72 0.49
CA ILE A 203 -15.63 8.89 0.92
C ILE A 203 -15.09 9.41 2.26
N PHE A 204 -14.97 8.54 3.27
CA PHE A 204 -14.48 8.97 4.58
C PHE A 204 -13.03 9.47 4.51
N GLY A 205 -12.14 8.72 3.84
CA GLY A 205 -10.75 9.11 3.69
C GLY A 205 -10.59 10.43 2.93
N GLY A 206 -11.30 10.58 1.82
CA GLY A 206 -11.29 11.81 1.03
C GLY A 206 -11.90 13.00 1.75
N SER A 207 -12.99 12.81 2.50
CA SER A 207 -13.60 13.89 3.30
C SER A 207 -12.67 14.37 4.42
N ILE A 208 -11.97 13.45 5.09
CA ILE A 208 -10.96 13.80 6.11
C ILE A 208 -9.82 14.61 5.49
N LEU A 209 -9.36 14.22 4.29
CA LEU A 209 -8.34 14.98 3.54
C LEU A 209 -8.85 16.36 3.14
N ALA A 210 -10.10 16.49 2.68
CA ALA A 210 -10.70 17.78 2.35
C ALA A 210 -10.72 18.71 3.56
N ILE A 211 -11.13 18.20 4.73
CA ILE A 211 -11.11 18.96 5.97
C ILE A 211 -9.68 19.36 6.35
N ALA A 212 -8.72 18.43 6.27
CA ALA A 212 -7.32 18.71 6.56
C ALA A 212 -6.74 19.77 5.61
N SER A 213 -7.02 19.66 4.30
CA SER A 213 -6.63 20.63 3.27
C SER A 213 -7.12 22.04 3.59
N LEU A 214 -8.40 22.17 3.96
CA LEU A 214 -8.98 23.46 4.35
C LEU A 214 -8.35 24.03 5.62
N ILE A 215 -8.07 23.17 6.62
CA ILE A 215 -7.46 23.62 7.91
C ILE A 215 -6.04 24.14 7.70
N ILE A 216 -5.24 23.49 6.82
CA ILE A 216 -3.86 23.92 6.54
C ILE A 216 -3.76 25.02 5.49
N GLY A 217 -4.92 25.45 4.92
CA GLY A 217 -4.99 26.58 3.99
C GLY A 217 -4.53 26.25 2.56
N GLU A 218 -4.68 24.99 2.10
CA GLU A 218 -4.41 24.65 0.71
C GLU A 218 -5.39 25.36 -0.24
N GLU A 219 -4.89 25.77 -1.39
CA GLU A 219 -5.69 26.45 -2.41
C GLU A 219 -6.50 25.45 -3.24
N TRP A 220 -7.82 25.65 -3.27
CA TRP A 220 -8.74 24.85 -4.08
C TRP A 220 -8.95 25.51 -5.44
N THR A 221 -8.19 25.04 -6.42
CA THR A 221 -8.26 25.53 -7.79
C THR A 221 -9.36 24.85 -8.59
N ASN A 222 -9.92 25.54 -9.59
CA ASN A 222 -10.95 25.00 -10.45
C ASN A 222 -10.35 23.95 -11.40
N PRO A 223 -10.90 22.72 -11.49
CA PRO A 223 -10.42 21.67 -12.40
C PRO A 223 -10.30 22.07 -13.88
N VAL A 224 -11.06 23.06 -14.33
CA VAL A 224 -11.00 23.56 -15.71
C VAL A 224 -9.72 24.35 -15.98
N GLU A 225 -9.13 24.93 -14.93
CA GLU A 225 -7.92 25.75 -15.02
C GLU A 225 -6.63 24.92 -14.96
N TRP A 226 -6.74 23.63 -14.58
CA TRP A 226 -5.58 22.75 -14.52
C TRP A 226 -5.01 22.48 -15.90
N SER A 227 -3.69 22.32 -16.00
CA SER A 227 -3.08 21.91 -17.26
C SER A 227 -3.64 20.57 -17.74
N PHE A 228 -3.62 20.36 -19.05
CA PHE A 228 -4.09 19.12 -19.68
C PHE A 228 -3.41 17.87 -19.08
N LYS A 229 -2.12 17.97 -18.73
CA LYS A 229 -1.37 16.87 -18.08
C LYS A 229 -1.96 16.52 -16.72
N VAL A 230 -2.28 17.52 -15.91
CA VAL A 230 -2.85 17.32 -14.57
C VAL A 230 -4.28 16.82 -14.65
N GLN A 231 -5.12 17.34 -15.56
CA GLN A 231 -6.47 16.83 -15.79
C GLN A 231 -6.46 15.33 -16.12
N TRP A 232 -5.61 14.91 -17.07
CA TRP A 232 -5.46 13.49 -17.42
C TRP A 232 -4.89 12.66 -16.29
N ALA A 233 -3.88 13.16 -15.57
CA ALA A 233 -3.34 12.47 -14.40
C ALA A 233 -4.44 12.22 -13.35
N MET A 234 -5.30 13.22 -13.08
CA MET A 234 -6.42 13.08 -12.14
C MET A 234 -7.48 12.09 -12.62
N VAL A 235 -7.87 12.13 -13.90
CA VAL A 235 -8.81 11.14 -14.48
C VAL A 235 -8.26 9.71 -14.34
N LEU A 236 -6.99 9.50 -14.69
CA LEU A 236 -6.34 8.19 -14.56
C LEU A 236 -6.21 7.75 -13.10
N LEU A 237 -5.88 8.67 -12.19
CA LEU A 237 -5.83 8.39 -10.75
C LEU A 237 -7.20 8.01 -10.19
N VAL A 238 -8.28 8.70 -10.59
CA VAL A 238 -9.65 8.40 -10.16
C VAL A 238 -10.08 7.03 -10.67
N ILE A 239 -10.00 6.79 -11.99
CA ILE A 239 -10.55 5.58 -12.62
C ILE A 239 -9.66 4.37 -12.31
N PHE A 240 -8.38 4.45 -12.66
CA PHE A 240 -7.47 3.30 -12.56
C PHE A 240 -6.88 3.17 -11.16
N GLY A 241 -6.24 4.23 -10.65
CA GLY A 241 -5.54 4.19 -9.37
C GLY A 241 -6.44 3.97 -8.16
N SER A 242 -7.64 4.53 -8.19
CA SER A 242 -8.59 4.42 -7.10
C SER A 242 -9.67 3.37 -7.37
N ILE A 243 -10.55 3.56 -8.34
CA ILE A 243 -11.69 2.65 -8.52
C ILE A 243 -11.22 1.24 -8.86
N ILE A 244 -10.40 1.06 -9.90
CA ILE A 244 -10.00 -0.26 -10.37
C ILE A 244 -8.99 -0.90 -9.41
N ALA A 245 -7.87 -0.25 -9.12
CA ALA A 245 -6.79 -0.87 -8.37
C ALA A 245 -7.15 -1.10 -6.89
N PHE A 246 -7.74 -0.11 -6.20
CA PHE A 246 -8.09 -0.28 -4.79
C PHE A 246 -9.28 -1.23 -4.59
N THR A 247 -10.23 -1.28 -5.54
CA THR A 247 -11.28 -2.31 -5.55
C THR A 247 -10.70 -3.70 -5.77
N SER A 248 -9.74 -3.83 -6.70
CA SER A 248 -9.02 -5.08 -6.94
C SER A 248 -8.24 -5.54 -5.69
N PHE A 249 -7.59 -4.64 -4.99
CA PHE A 249 -6.91 -4.90 -3.73
C PHE A 249 -7.87 -5.42 -2.65
N ASN A 250 -8.99 -4.72 -2.43
CA ASN A 250 -10.02 -5.15 -1.47
C ASN A 250 -10.66 -6.49 -1.87
N TYR A 251 -10.81 -6.77 -3.16
CA TYR A 251 -11.25 -8.07 -3.68
C TYR A 251 -10.22 -9.16 -3.38
N LEU A 252 -8.95 -8.92 -3.72
CA LEU A 252 -7.88 -9.90 -3.48
C LEU A 252 -7.73 -10.24 -1.99
N LEU A 253 -7.83 -9.28 -1.09
CA LEU A 253 -7.80 -9.53 0.36
C LEU A 253 -8.92 -10.47 0.85
N LYS A 254 -10.01 -10.64 0.08
CA LYS A 254 -11.08 -11.58 0.38
C LYS A 254 -10.86 -12.99 -0.16
N VAL A 255 -10.20 -13.11 -1.32
CA VAL A 255 -10.16 -14.37 -2.08
C VAL A 255 -8.80 -15.05 -2.08
N VAL A 256 -7.74 -14.34 -1.73
CA VAL A 256 -6.39 -14.89 -1.62
C VAL A 256 -5.73 -14.45 -0.31
N SER A 257 -4.68 -15.18 0.09
CA SER A 257 -3.98 -14.84 1.33
C SER A 257 -3.28 -13.48 1.24
N PRO A 258 -3.25 -12.69 2.33
CA PRO A 258 -2.59 -11.40 2.37
C PRO A 258 -1.13 -11.42 1.90
N GLU A 259 -0.42 -12.53 2.14
CA GLU A 259 0.96 -12.69 1.71
C GLU A 259 1.09 -12.73 0.17
N LYS A 260 0.10 -13.31 -0.54
CA LYS A 260 0.06 -13.28 -2.01
C LYS A 260 -0.27 -11.89 -2.50
N VAL A 261 -1.19 -11.18 -1.84
CA VAL A 261 -1.53 -9.79 -2.22
C VAL A 261 -0.31 -8.89 -2.05
N ALA A 262 0.45 -9.05 -0.99
CA ALA A 262 1.66 -8.27 -0.71
C ALA A 262 2.78 -8.44 -1.77
N THR A 263 2.66 -9.38 -2.73
CA THR A 263 3.65 -9.51 -3.81
C THR A 263 3.68 -8.30 -4.76
N ASN A 264 2.66 -7.41 -4.71
CA ASN A 264 2.70 -6.15 -5.43
C ASN A 264 3.90 -5.28 -5.03
N THR A 265 4.38 -5.40 -3.80
CA THR A 265 5.54 -4.66 -3.29
C THR A 265 6.85 -4.98 -4.03
N TYR A 266 6.92 -6.08 -4.79
CA TYR A 266 8.08 -6.40 -5.62
C TYR A 266 8.00 -5.79 -7.02
N VAL A 267 6.78 -5.60 -7.54
CA VAL A 267 6.58 -5.17 -8.93
C VAL A 267 6.40 -3.66 -9.03
N ASN A 268 5.68 -3.05 -8.07
CA ASN A 268 5.40 -1.61 -8.09
C ASN A 268 6.66 -0.74 -8.19
N PRO A 269 7.76 -1.00 -7.45
CA PRO A 269 8.98 -0.20 -7.58
C PRO A 269 9.62 -0.28 -8.96
N ILE A 270 9.54 -1.45 -9.61
CA ILE A 270 10.10 -1.62 -10.97
C ILE A 270 9.31 -0.76 -11.97
N ILE A 271 7.98 -0.79 -11.87
CA ILE A 271 7.12 0.04 -12.73
C ILE A 271 7.36 1.53 -12.45
N ALA A 272 7.39 1.94 -11.17
CA ALA A 272 7.63 3.33 -10.79
C ALA A 272 8.99 3.85 -11.27
N LEU A 273 10.06 3.03 -11.12
CA LEU A 273 11.41 3.36 -11.57
C LEU A 273 11.47 3.52 -13.10
N LEU A 274 10.88 2.60 -13.85
CA LEU A 274 10.84 2.70 -15.31
C LEU A 274 10.04 3.92 -15.77
N MET A 275 8.91 4.21 -15.13
CA MET A 275 8.09 5.37 -15.46
C MET A 275 8.75 6.70 -15.03
N GLY A 276 9.36 6.76 -13.86
CA GLY A 276 10.10 7.93 -13.40
C GLY A 276 11.28 8.26 -14.32
N TRP A 277 12.04 7.23 -14.70
CA TRP A 277 13.14 7.38 -15.64
C TRP A 277 12.66 7.87 -17.02
N TYR A 278 11.62 7.25 -17.58
CA TYR A 278 11.17 7.55 -18.94
C TYR A 278 10.41 8.89 -19.04
N PHE A 279 9.50 9.17 -18.12
CA PHE A 279 8.62 10.35 -18.21
C PHE A 279 9.11 11.57 -17.43
N LEU A 280 9.83 11.38 -16.32
CA LEU A 280 10.29 12.45 -15.45
C LEU A 280 11.80 12.66 -15.52
N HIS A 281 12.52 11.85 -16.33
CA HIS A 281 13.98 11.89 -16.46
C HIS A 281 14.71 11.71 -15.12
N GLU A 282 14.11 10.95 -14.18
CA GLU A 282 14.74 10.61 -12.90
C GLU A 282 16.02 9.79 -13.16
N GLN A 283 17.08 10.09 -12.41
CA GLN A 283 18.34 9.39 -12.56
C GLN A 283 18.34 8.06 -11.81
N ILE A 284 18.60 6.97 -12.52
CA ILE A 284 18.83 5.65 -11.93
C ILE A 284 20.31 5.52 -11.63
N THR A 285 20.69 5.64 -10.34
CA THR A 285 22.07 5.46 -9.91
C THR A 285 22.39 3.99 -9.68
N LEU A 286 23.68 3.61 -9.79
CA LEU A 286 24.10 2.25 -9.42
C LEU A 286 23.78 1.95 -7.94
N GLN A 287 23.87 2.95 -7.06
CA GLN A 287 23.50 2.82 -5.65
C GLN A 287 22.00 2.53 -5.49
N SER A 288 21.12 3.15 -6.30
CA SER A 288 19.67 2.83 -6.31
C SER A 288 19.41 1.38 -6.72
N ILE A 289 20.13 0.89 -7.72
CA ILE A 289 19.99 -0.51 -8.20
C ILE A 289 20.41 -1.50 -7.08
N ILE A 290 21.58 -1.26 -6.47
CA ILE A 290 22.08 -2.11 -5.38
C ILE A 290 21.14 -2.07 -4.18
N ALA A 291 20.73 -0.86 -3.76
CA ALA A 291 19.79 -0.68 -2.66
C ALA A 291 18.46 -1.41 -2.90
N SER A 292 17.93 -1.32 -4.15
CA SER A 292 16.72 -2.02 -4.57
C SER A 292 16.88 -3.54 -4.48
N ALA A 293 17.98 -4.08 -4.99
CA ALA A 293 18.27 -5.51 -4.95
C ALA A 293 18.36 -6.03 -3.51
N VAL A 294 19.06 -5.31 -2.62
CA VAL A 294 19.20 -5.67 -1.20
C VAL A 294 17.83 -5.60 -0.50
N LEU A 295 17.07 -4.52 -0.71
CA LEU A 295 15.78 -4.30 -0.08
C LEU A 295 14.76 -5.34 -0.52
N LEU A 296 14.62 -5.59 -1.83
CA LEU A 296 13.69 -6.59 -2.37
C LEU A 296 14.07 -8.02 -1.94
N THR A 297 15.37 -8.31 -1.81
CA THR A 297 15.85 -9.57 -1.24
C THR A 297 15.42 -9.70 0.23
N GLY A 298 15.53 -8.64 1.01
CA GLY A 298 15.06 -8.58 2.39
C GLY A 298 13.55 -8.86 2.49
N VAL A 299 12.75 -8.19 1.66
CA VAL A 299 11.28 -8.40 1.59
C VAL A 299 10.94 -9.82 1.15
N PHE A 300 11.68 -10.39 0.20
CA PHE A 300 11.52 -11.80 -0.21
C PHE A 300 11.73 -12.74 0.98
N PHE A 301 12.78 -12.57 1.78
CA PHE A 301 13.04 -13.39 2.96
C PHE A 301 11.96 -13.26 4.04
N VAL A 302 11.40 -12.08 4.24
CA VAL A 302 10.27 -11.90 5.17
C VAL A 302 9.03 -12.67 4.71
N ASN A 303 8.73 -12.67 3.41
CA ASN A 303 7.54 -13.33 2.86
C ASN A 303 7.72 -14.84 2.62
N THR A 304 8.94 -15.35 2.69
CA THR A 304 9.24 -16.77 2.45
C THR A 304 8.92 -17.61 3.68
N LYS A 305 7.98 -18.55 3.54
CA LYS A 305 7.61 -19.51 4.61
C LYS A 305 8.57 -20.71 4.70
N LYS A 306 9.46 -20.93 3.74
CA LYS A 306 10.41 -22.03 3.75
C LYS A 306 11.48 -21.82 4.82
N GLN A 307 11.48 -22.67 5.85
CA GLN A 307 12.65 -22.82 6.72
C GLN A 307 13.79 -23.36 5.86
N LEU A 308 14.85 -22.59 5.70
CA LEU A 308 16.07 -23.12 5.05
C LEU A 308 16.57 -24.30 5.88
N VAL A 309 16.73 -25.44 5.23
CA VAL A 309 17.21 -26.71 5.79
C VAL A 309 18.58 -26.55 6.50
N LEU A 310 19.36 -25.53 6.16
CA LEU A 310 20.61 -25.15 6.79
C LEU A 310 20.49 -24.88 8.31
N PHE A 311 19.39 -24.33 8.79
CA PHE A 311 19.22 -24.05 10.23
C PHE A 311 18.71 -25.26 11.03
N ASN A 312 18.11 -26.28 10.40
CA ASN A 312 17.71 -27.51 11.09
C ASN A 312 18.92 -28.36 11.52
N ARG A 313 20.05 -28.25 10.85
CA ARG A 313 21.28 -28.97 11.21
C ARG A 313 21.87 -28.55 12.56
N PHE A 314 21.65 -27.30 13.00
CA PHE A 314 22.10 -26.80 14.31
C PHE A 314 21.14 -27.15 15.45
N ARG A 315 19.86 -27.41 15.14
CA ARG A 315 18.85 -27.75 16.15
C ARG A 315 18.84 -29.24 16.50
N SER A 316 19.25 -30.10 15.58
CA SER A 316 19.34 -31.55 15.76
C SER A 316 20.48 -32.00 16.69
N LYS A 317 21.49 -31.16 16.95
CA LYS A 317 22.63 -31.46 17.84
C LYS A 317 22.41 -31.16 19.33
N LYS A 318 21.22 -30.69 19.75
CA LYS A 318 20.94 -30.34 21.15
C LYS A 318 20.07 -31.35 21.90
N ASN A 319 19.87 -32.56 21.40
CA ASN A 319 19.25 -33.64 22.19
C ASN A 319 19.96 -34.99 21.94
N PRO A 320 21.13 -35.24 22.53
CA PRO A 320 21.50 -36.58 22.88
C PRO A 320 21.06 -36.76 24.33
N LEU A 321 20.29 -37.83 24.63
CA LEU A 321 19.84 -38.28 25.95
C LEU A 321 18.41 -37.83 26.31
N LYS A 322 17.43 -38.66 25.87
CA LYS A 322 16.56 -39.44 26.76
C LYS A 322 15.93 -40.54 25.94
#